data_60a6bb85befac4282703aaf2542cbe31
#
_entry.id   60a6bb85befac4282703aaf2542cbe31
#
_cell.length_a   1.000
_cell.length_b   1.000
_cell.length_c   1.000
_cell.angle_alpha   90.00
_cell.angle_beta   90.00
_cell.angle_gamma   90.00
#
_symmetry.space_group_name_H-M   'P 1'
#
loop_
_entity.id
_entity.type
_entity.pdbx_description
1 polymer ?
#
loop_
_entity_poly.entity_id
_entity_poly.type
_entity_poly.pdbx_seq_one_letter_code
_entity_poly.pdbx_strand_id
1 'polypeptide(L)' 'MSLRKAVLKSFNSGDYTATVQLAGSYKTYLEGIAVARNLPASEMALGRKVVVVFFAEYNAKEAVVVGVYT' A
#
# COMPACT_ATOMS: atom_id res chain seq x y z
N MET A 1 -9.88 9.39 8.65
CA MET A 1 -9.68 8.66 7.39
C MET A 1 -9.03 9.56 6.36
N SER A 2 -8.01 9.07 5.68
CA SER A 2 -7.35 9.85 4.64
C SER A 2 -6.87 8.95 3.53
N LEU A 3 -6.69 9.55 2.33
CA LEU A 3 -6.13 8.89 1.17
C LEU A 3 -4.72 9.38 0.97
N ARG A 4 -3.80 8.47 0.69
CA ARG A 4 -2.40 8.82 0.43
C ARG A 4 -1.91 8.08 -0.81
N LYS A 5 -1.06 8.75 -1.57
CA LYS A 5 -0.34 8.12 -2.66
C LYS A 5 0.91 7.47 -2.09
N ALA A 6 1.27 6.33 -2.65
CA ALA A 6 2.47 5.62 -2.20
C ALA A 6 3.05 4.83 -3.35
N VAL A 7 4.27 4.34 -3.15
CA VAL A 7 4.95 3.47 -4.11
C VAL A 7 5.09 2.10 -3.47
N LEU A 8 4.74 1.07 -4.24
CA LEU A 8 4.82 -0.31 -3.75
C LEU A 8 6.28 -0.74 -3.69
N LYS A 9 6.72 -1.17 -2.52
CA LYS A 9 8.10 -1.64 -2.33
C LYS A 9 8.19 -3.15 -2.21
N SER A 10 7.17 -3.80 -1.67
CA SER A 10 7.11 -5.25 -1.67
C SER A 10 5.66 -5.68 -1.51
N PHE A 11 5.38 -6.92 -1.90
CA PHE A 11 4.03 -7.47 -1.82
C PHE A 11 4.14 -8.93 -1.44
N ASN A 12 3.36 -9.34 -0.45
CA ASN A 12 3.28 -10.72 -0.01
C ASN A 12 1.92 -11.28 -0.39
N SER A 13 1.89 -12.13 -1.41
CA SER A 13 0.63 -12.69 -1.90
C SER A 13 0.04 -13.71 -0.93
N GLY A 14 0.85 -14.29 -0.07
CA GLY A 14 0.35 -15.24 0.92
C GLY A 14 -0.58 -14.59 1.93
N ASP A 15 -0.19 -13.40 2.40
CA ASP A 15 -0.96 -12.65 3.39
C ASP A 15 -1.82 -11.57 2.77
N TYR A 16 -1.57 -11.25 1.53
CA TYR A 16 -2.14 -10.08 0.84
C TYR A 16 -1.84 -8.81 1.61
N THR A 17 -0.55 -8.64 1.93
CA THR A 17 -0.06 -7.44 2.59
C THR A 17 1.07 -6.85 1.75
N ALA A 18 1.37 -5.59 2.01
CA ALA A 18 2.38 -4.89 1.22
C ALA A 18 3.18 -3.93 2.09
N THR A 19 4.38 -3.63 1.63
CA THR A 19 5.21 -2.56 2.17
C THR A 19 5.19 -1.43 1.15
N VAL A 20 4.87 -0.22 1.60
CA VAL A 20 4.79 0.93 0.72
C VAL A 20 5.62 2.07 1.27
N GLN A 21 6.06 2.94 0.37
CA GLN A 21 6.73 4.18 0.72
C GLN A 21 5.78 5.33 0.38
N LEU A 22 5.44 6.15 1.36
CA LEU A 22 4.51 7.24 1.15
C LEU A 22 5.13 8.28 0.20
N ALA A 23 4.30 8.79 -0.70
CA ALA A 23 4.74 9.82 -1.64
C ALA A 23 5.13 11.08 -0.85
N GLY A 24 6.22 11.70 -1.26
CA GLY A 24 6.72 12.89 -0.59
C GLY A 24 7.52 12.62 0.66
N SER A 25 7.68 11.34 1.05
CA SER A 25 8.42 10.98 2.24
C SER A 25 9.28 9.76 1.95
N TYR A 26 10.44 9.99 1.35
CA TYR A 26 11.27 8.88 0.87
C TYR A 26 11.91 8.07 1.99
N LYS A 27 11.74 8.46 3.22
CA LYS A 27 12.26 7.69 4.36
C LYS A 27 11.18 6.98 5.16
N THR A 28 9.92 7.17 4.78
CA THR A 28 8.81 6.59 5.52
C THR A 28 8.30 5.35 4.80
N TYR A 29 8.57 4.20 5.37
CA TYR A 29 8.09 2.91 4.85
C TYR A 29 7.07 2.36 5.84
N LEU A 30 5.95 1.89 5.32
CA LEU A 30 4.91 1.26 6.14
C LEU A 30 4.78 -0.20 5.70
N GLU A 31 4.94 -1.11 6.65
CA GLU A 31 4.94 -2.54 6.38
C GLU A 31 3.66 -3.19 6.87
N GLY A 32 3.29 -4.30 6.26
CA GLY A 32 2.16 -5.07 6.69
C GLY A 32 0.81 -4.42 6.43
N ILE A 33 0.75 -3.52 5.45
CA ILE A 33 -0.52 -2.89 5.09
C ILE A 33 -1.36 -3.90 4.32
N ALA A 34 -2.61 -4.08 4.73
CA ALA A 34 -3.53 -4.98 4.03
C ALA A 34 -3.76 -4.48 2.62
N VAL A 35 -3.89 -5.42 1.67
CA VAL A 35 -4.20 -5.10 0.29
C VAL A 35 -5.61 -5.60 0.01
N ALA A 36 -6.43 -4.77 -0.64
CA ALA A 36 -7.79 -5.16 -0.98
C ALA A 36 -7.76 -6.42 -1.85
N ARG A 37 -8.56 -7.39 -1.49
CA ARG A 37 -8.50 -8.71 -2.13
C ARG A 37 -9.02 -8.71 -3.56
N ASN A 38 -9.68 -7.64 -3.97
CA ASN A 38 -10.10 -7.51 -5.35
C ASN A 38 -8.98 -7.02 -6.28
N LEU A 39 -7.82 -6.66 -5.72
CA LEU A 39 -6.67 -6.28 -6.55
C LEU A 39 -5.90 -7.54 -6.93
N PRO A 40 -5.69 -7.79 -8.23
CA PRO A 40 -4.97 -8.99 -8.64
C PRO A 40 -3.50 -8.94 -8.22
N ALA A 41 -2.98 -10.07 -7.78
CA ALA A 41 -1.57 -10.14 -7.38
C ALA A 41 -0.64 -9.79 -8.56
N SER A 42 -1.07 -10.08 -9.78
CA SER A 42 -0.28 -9.79 -10.97
C SER A 42 -0.09 -8.30 -11.21
N GLU A 43 -0.96 -7.46 -10.63
CA GLU A 43 -0.84 -6.01 -10.76
C GLU A 43 0.00 -5.39 -9.65
N MET A 44 0.39 -6.17 -8.66
CA MET A 44 1.16 -5.68 -7.52
C MET A 44 2.65 -5.77 -7.81
N ALA A 45 3.07 -5.11 -8.88
CA ALA A 45 4.48 -5.08 -9.28
C ALA A 45 5.22 -4.02 -8.49
N LEU A 46 6.44 -4.33 -8.10
CA LEU A 46 7.27 -3.38 -7.35
C LEU A 46 7.50 -2.11 -8.16
N GLY A 47 7.46 -0.98 -7.48
CA GLY A 47 7.64 0.31 -8.12
C GLY A 47 6.35 0.93 -8.62
N ARG A 48 5.24 0.21 -8.61
CA ARG A 48 3.97 0.78 -9.04
C ARG A 48 3.44 1.75 -7.99
N LYS A 49 2.67 2.71 -8.47
CA LYS A 49 2.03 3.66 -7.58
C LYS A 49 0.72 3.08 -7.08
N VAL A 50 0.47 3.27 -5.79
CA VAL A 50 -0.73 2.72 -5.16
C VAL A 50 -1.43 3.83 -4.38
N VAL A 51 -2.71 3.60 -4.11
CA VAL A 51 -3.51 4.48 -3.27
C VAL A 51 -3.81 3.73 -1.99
N VAL A 52 -3.51 4.35 -0.86
CA VAL A 52 -3.72 3.76 0.47
C VAL A 52 -4.74 4.58 1.23
N VAL A 53 -5.72 3.91 1.81
CA VAL A 53 -6.68 4.53 2.72
C VAL A 53 -6.24 4.25 4.13
N PHE A 54 -6.09 5.31 4.92
CA PHE A 54 -5.78 5.19 6.34
C PHE A 54 -7.05 5.45 7.14
N PHE A 55 -7.47 4.45 7.90
CA PHE A 55 -8.57 4.64 8.85
C PHE A 55 -8.09 5.40 10.08
N ALA A 56 -6.84 5.17 10.47
CA ALA A 56 -6.16 5.97 11.48
C ALA A 56 -4.85 6.46 10.84
N GLU A 57 -4.59 7.74 10.95
CA GLU A 57 -3.51 8.39 10.21
C GLU A 57 -2.14 7.73 10.51
N TYR A 58 -1.44 7.34 9.43
CA TYR A 58 -0.10 6.75 9.48
C TYR A 58 0.00 5.48 10.30
N ASN A 59 -1.11 4.81 10.55
CA ASN A 59 -1.10 3.53 11.24
C ASN A 59 -1.25 2.42 10.21
N ALA A 60 -0.18 1.64 9.99
CA ALA A 60 -0.19 0.59 8.99
C ALA A 60 -1.24 -0.49 9.28
N LYS A 61 -1.56 -0.72 10.55
CA LYS A 61 -2.57 -1.71 10.92
C LYS A 61 -3.98 -1.23 10.62
N GLU A 62 -4.15 0.06 10.42
CA GLU A 62 -5.44 0.66 10.12
C GLU A 62 -5.40 1.28 8.73
N ALA A 63 -4.86 0.52 7.77
CA ALA A 63 -4.70 1.01 6.40
C ALA A 63 -4.94 -0.12 5.42
N VAL A 64 -5.40 0.23 4.23
CA VAL A 64 -5.66 -0.73 3.15
C VAL A 64 -5.22 -0.11 1.84
N VAL A 65 -4.49 -0.89 1.03
CA VAL A 65 -4.20 -0.50 -0.35
C VAL A 65 -5.46 -0.78 -1.16
N VAL A 66 -6.05 0.26 -1.75
CA VAL A 66 -7.33 0.13 -2.45
C VAL A 66 -7.20 0.29 -3.96
N GLY A 67 -6.06 0.71 -4.47
CA GLY A 67 -5.88 0.89 -5.89
C GLY A 67 -4.43 0.85 -6.29
N VAL A 68 -4.20 0.43 -7.54
CA VAL A 68 -2.88 0.42 -8.16
C VAL A 68 -3.02 1.17 -9.47
N TYR A 69 -2.12 2.09 -9.74
CA TYR A 69 -2.15 2.82 -10.99
C TYR A 69 -0.74 3.03 -11.51
N THR A 70 -0.58 2.99 -12.81
CA THR A 70 0.69 3.15 -13.53
C THR A 70 1.72 2.12 -13.16
#